data_60fc09ab086d5c9598d2c31c6fb82fa0
#
_entry.id   60fc09ab086d5c9598d2c31c6fb82fa0
#
_cell.length_a   1.000
_cell.length_b   1.000
_cell.length_c   1.000
_cell.angle_alpha   90.00
_cell.angle_beta   90.00
_cell.angle_gamma   90.00
#
_symmetry.space_group_name_H-M   'P 1'
#
loop_
_entity.id
_entity.type
_entity.pdbx_description
1 polymer ?
#
loop_
_entity_poly.entity_id
_entity_poly.type
_entity_poly.pdbx_seq_one_letter_code
_entity_poly.pdbx_strand_id
1 'polypeptide(L)'
;MLSSANSINVGRLVPQVVYYFAAYAQLLRAGAIEAGDAVEFCVPTGNFGDILAGYYAKRMGLPVAKLVVASDKNNVLADFLTTGVYDRNRPFFTTISPSMDILISSNLERMLYFLSDGDCELVAGLMEQLAQTGRYEVPAELLATIQSVFGCGWASEDEVRAAIKSCWDANGYVIDPHTACGYHVFEQVAPAVGAKARVLLSTASPYKFPRACCEALGLNVPEDDFEAMRVLEQATNTVAPAQLAELESKPVRFEDVCDVDEMASYVESAAKRMSTN
;
A
#
# COMPACT_ATOMS: atom_id res chain seq x y z
N MET A 1 -15.20 24.49 4.71
CA MET A 1 -14.51 23.62 5.70
C MET A 1 -13.27 23.01 5.04
N LEU A 2 -12.10 23.15 5.65
CA LEU A 2 -10.89 22.47 5.18
C LEU A 2 -10.86 21.04 5.72
N SER A 3 -10.47 20.08 4.89
CA SER A 3 -10.35 18.65 5.24
C SER A 3 -9.10 18.07 4.59
N SER A 4 -8.63 16.94 5.11
CA SER A 4 -7.49 16.21 4.56
C SER A 4 -7.93 14.86 4.03
N ALA A 5 -7.60 14.57 2.78
CA ALA A 5 -7.76 13.26 2.16
C ALA A 5 -6.48 12.41 2.24
N ASN A 6 -5.45 12.87 2.96
CA ASN A 6 -4.18 12.17 3.13
C ASN A 6 -4.38 10.83 3.87
N SER A 7 -3.50 9.85 3.59
CA SER A 7 -3.51 8.52 4.22
C SER A 7 -3.27 8.54 5.73
N ILE A 8 -2.74 9.63 6.29
CA ILE A 8 -2.62 9.83 7.74
C ILE A 8 -3.98 10.06 8.42
N ASN A 9 -5.01 10.45 7.66
CA ASN A 9 -6.34 10.66 8.22
C ASN A 9 -6.94 9.35 8.75
N VAL A 10 -7.21 9.31 10.05
CA VAL A 10 -7.78 8.13 10.72
C VAL A 10 -9.12 7.70 10.12
N GLY A 11 -9.89 8.65 9.57
CA GLY A 11 -11.14 8.37 8.85
C GLY A 11 -10.94 7.57 7.55
N ARG A 12 -9.72 7.51 7.02
CA ARG A 12 -9.36 6.60 5.90
C ARG A 12 -8.87 5.25 6.39
N LEU A 13 -8.19 5.22 7.54
CA LEU A 13 -7.59 4.01 8.09
C LEU A 13 -8.64 3.08 8.72
N VAL A 14 -9.53 3.62 9.55
CA VAL A 14 -10.51 2.81 10.31
C VAL A 14 -11.41 1.96 9.41
N PRO A 15 -11.99 2.46 8.30
CA PRO A 15 -12.79 1.64 7.39
C PRO A 15 -12.03 0.47 6.76
N GLN A 16 -10.70 0.56 6.61
CA GLN A 16 -9.88 -0.52 6.03
C GLN A 16 -9.83 -1.77 6.92
N VAL A 17 -10.12 -1.66 8.21
CA VAL A 17 -10.26 -2.82 9.11
C VAL A 17 -11.26 -3.83 8.58
N VAL A 18 -12.32 -3.35 7.92
CA VAL A 18 -13.37 -4.20 7.33
C VAL A 18 -12.84 -5.18 6.29
N TYR A 19 -11.79 -4.83 5.54
CA TYR A 19 -11.22 -5.70 4.50
C TYR A 19 -10.73 -7.02 5.08
N TYR A 20 -10.07 -6.99 6.22
CA TYR A 20 -9.52 -8.17 6.91
C TYR A 20 -10.63 -9.08 7.45
N PHE A 21 -11.65 -8.51 8.10
CA PHE A 21 -12.81 -9.29 8.55
C PHE A 21 -13.61 -9.85 7.38
N ALA A 22 -13.78 -9.08 6.30
CA ALA A 22 -14.50 -9.53 5.11
C ALA A 22 -13.76 -10.68 4.41
N ALA A 23 -12.43 -10.58 4.25
CA ALA A 23 -11.62 -11.65 3.68
C ALA A 23 -11.69 -12.93 4.53
N TYR A 24 -11.54 -12.80 5.85
CA TYR A 24 -11.67 -13.92 6.78
C TYR A 24 -13.05 -14.60 6.69
N ALA A 25 -14.12 -13.79 6.69
CA ALA A 25 -15.48 -14.31 6.54
C ALA A 25 -15.72 -14.99 5.18
N GLN A 26 -15.06 -14.55 4.12
CA GLN A 26 -15.14 -15.20 2.82
C GLN A 26 -14.43 -16.56 2.81
N LEU A 27 -13.26 -16.66 3.44
CA LEU A 27 -12.54 -17.94 3.61
C LEU A 27 -13.37 -18.96 4.40
N LEU A 28 -14.03 -18.53 5.48
CA LEU A 28 -14.95 -19.36 6.27
C LEU A 28 -16.12 -19.86 5.41
N ARG A 29 -16.76 -18.95 4.65
CA ARG A 29 -17.89 -19.31 3.76
C ARG A 29 -17.49 -20.26 2.64
N ALA A 30 -16.27 -20.14 2.16
CA ALA A 30 -15.72 -21.04 1.14
C ALA A 30 -15.27 -22.39 1.71
N GLY A 31 -15.29 -22.58 3.03
CA GLY A 31 -14.76 -23.78 3.69
C GLY A 31 -13.24 -23.94 3.58
N ALA A 32 -12.52 -22.85 3.27
CA ALA A 32 -11.08 -22.85 3.14
C ALA A 32 -10.37 -22.85 4.51
N ILE A 33 -11.05 -22.37 5.54
CA ILE A 33 -10.60 -22.35 6.94
C ILE A 33 -11.78 -22.67 7.87
N GLU A 34 -11.47 -23.04 9.11
CA GLU A 34 -12.41 -23.14 10.22
C GLU A 34 -12.36 -21.92 11.14
N ALA A 35 -13.40 -21.72 11.95
CA ALA A 35 -13.42 -20.60 12.90
C ALA A 35 -12.30 -20.72 13.93
N GLY A 36 -11.47 -19.70 14.05
CA GLY A 36 -10.28 -19.69 14.89
C GLY A 36 -8.97 -20.00 14.17
N ASP A 37 -9.04 -20.51 12.95
CA ASP A 37 -7.84 -20.70 12.13
C ASP A 37 -7.15 -19.38 11.82
N ALA A 38 -5.83 -19.34 11.96
CA ALA A 38 -5.06 -18.12 11.73
C ALA A 38 -4.76 -17.93 10.23
N VAL A 39 -4.86 -16.67 9.78
CA VAL A 39 -4.62 -16.26 8.39
C VAL A 39 -3.43 -15.30 8.32
N GLU A 40 -2.58 -15.48 7.31
CA GLU A 40 -1.51 -14.54 6.98
C GLU A 40 -2.00 -13.59 5.88
N PHE A 41 -1.73 -12.28 6.08
CA PHE A 41 -2.07 -11.25 5.10
C PHE A 41 -0.81 -10.59 4.56
N CYS A 42 -0.67 -10.50 3.24
CA CYS A 42 0.32 -9.67 2.57
C CYS A 42 -0.32 -8.40 2.03
N VAL A 43 0.33 -7.29 2.29
CA VAL A 43 -0.21 -5.96 1.98
C VAL A 43 0.83 -5.13 1.24
N PRO A 44 0.56 -4.72 -0.01
CA PRO A 44 1.35 -3.70 -0.69
C PRO A 44 1.37 -2.43 0.16
N THR A 45 2.56 -2.00 0.61
CA THR A 45 2.64 -1.04 1.70
C THR A 45 3.61 0.10 1.39
N GLY A 46 3.08 1.33 1.37
CA GLY A 46 3.84 2.58 1.42
C GLY A 46 3.60 3.29 2.76
N ASN A 47 2.50 4.01 2.90
CA ASN A 47 2.15 4.82 4.08
C ASN A 47 1.72 4.03 5.33
N PHE A 48 1.84 2.72 5.33
CA PHE A 48 1.52 1.82 6.45
C PHE A 48 0.04 1.86 6.92
N GLY A 49 -0.86 2.48 6.14
CA GLY A 49 -2.26 2.66 6.55
C GLY A 49 -3.03 1.35 6.54
N ASP A 50 -3.07 0.68 5.41
CA ASP A 50 -3.84 -0.55 5.21
C ASP A 50 -3.34 -1.68 6.13
N ILE A 51 -2.04 -1.93 6.16
CA ILE A 51 -1.47 -2.99 7.02
C ILE A 51 -1.66 -2.69 8.52
N LEU A 52 -1.67 -1.41 8.93
CA LEU A 52 -2.01 -1.00 10.29
C LEU A 52 -3.48 -1.30 10.61
N ALA A 53 -4.39 -1.17 9.65
CA ALA A 53 -5.77 -1.61 9.81
C ALA A 53 -5.85 -3.13 10.03
N GLY A 54 -5.00 -3.91 9.37
CA GLY A 54 -4.83 -5.35 9.65
C GLY A 54 -4.33 -5.62 11.07
N TYR A 55 -3.41 -4.82 11.55
CA TYR A 55 -2.97 -4.89 12.95
C TYR A 55 -4.11 -4.55 13.93
N TYR A 56 -4.94 -3.55 13.62
CA TYR A 56 -6.12 -3.26 14.42
C TYR A 56 -7.12 -4.41 14.40
N ALA A 57 -7.36 -5.04 13.23
CA ALA A 57 -8.19 -6.24 13.15
C ALA A 57 -7.67 -7.37 14.05
N LYS A 58 -6.35 -7.61 14.05
CA LYS A 58 -5.70 -8.58 14.97
C LYS A 58 -5.96 -8.21 16.43
N ARG A 59 -5.79 -6.96 16.82
CA ARG A 59 -6.08 -6.49 18.19
C ARG A 59 -7.55 -6.58 18.58
N MET A 60 -8.45 -6.54 17.61
CA MET A 60 -9.89 -6.75 17.80
C MET A 60 -10.27 -8.24 17.91
N GLY A 61 -9.31 -9.15 17.79
CA GLY A 61 -9.50 -10.58 17.97
C GLY A 61 -9.57 -11.39 16.67
N LEU A 62 -9.34 -10.78 15.49
CA LEU A 62 -9.22 -11.55 14.25
C LEU A 62 -8.00 -12.48 14.33
N PRO A 63 -8.12 -13.77 14.00
CA PRO A 63 -7.01 -14.70 14.03
C PRO A 63 -6.02 -14.42 12.88
N VAL A 64 -5.07 -13.51 13.11
CA VAL A 64 -4.01 -13.15 12.17
C VAL A 64 -2.69 -13.77 12.60
N ALA A 65 -2.16 -14.67 11.79
CA ALA A 65 -0.86 -15.30 12.02
C ALA A 65 0.28 -14.29 11.83
N LYS A 66 0.29 -13.58 10.71
CA LYS A 66 1.32 -12.62 10.33
C LYS A 66 0.74 -11.56 9.39
N LEU A 67 1.30 -10.36 9.45
CA LEU A 67 1.10 -9.29 8.50
C LEU A 67 2.40 -9.08 7.72
N VAL A 68 2.39 -9.25 6.41
CA VAL A 68 3.58 -9.16 5.57
C VAL A 68 3.54 -7.85 4.80
N VAL A 69 4.50 -6.97 5.07
CA VAL A 69 4.73 -5.74 4.31
C VAL A 69 5.38 -6.10 2.98
N ALA A 70 4.78 -5.70 1.88
CA ALA A 70 5.39 -5.77 0.56
C ALA A 70 5.71 -4.35 0.07
N SER A 71 6.98 -4.07 -0.15
CA SER A 71 7.49 -2.80 -0.64
C SER A 71 7.91 -2.92 -2.11
N ASP A 72 7.95 -1.79 -2.80
CA ASP A 72 8.63 -1.65 -4.08
C ASP A 72 10.13 -1.31 -3.88
N LYS A 73 10.77 -0.76 -4.90
CA LYS A 73 12.18 -0.34 -4.85
C LYS A 73 12.47 0.72 -3.77
N ASN A 74 11.46 1.48 -3.33
CA ASN A 74 11.55 2.39 -2.19
C ASN A 74 11.35 1.60 -0.87
N ASN A 75 12.21 0.64 -0.62
CA ASN A 75 12.07 -0.43 0.36
C ASN A 75 12.43 -0.04 1.81
N VAL A 76 12.27 1.23 2.19
CA VAL A 76 12.59 1.74 3.54
C VAL A 76 11.90 0.93 4.66
N LEU A 77 10.67 0.47 4.43
CA LEU A 77 9.92 -0.33 5.40
C LEU A 77 10.48 -1.75 5.54
N ALA A 78 10.86 -2.38 4.43
CA ALA A 78 11.46 -3.72 4.46
C ALA A 78 12.80 -3.71 5.21
N ASP A 79 13.64 -2.70 4.96
CA ASP A 79 14.89 -2.52 5.69
C ASP A 79 14.65 -2.26 7.18
N PHE A 80 13.70 -1.37 7.51
CA PHE A 80 13.35 -1.07 8.89
C PHE A 80 12.87 -2.31 9.65
N LEU A 81 11.93 -3.07 9.08
CA LEU A 81 11.40 -4.27 9.72
C LEU A 81 12.43 -5.38 9.87
N THR A 82 13.46 -5.38 9.03
CA THR A 82 14.58 -6.33 9.11
C THR A 82 15.61 -5.92 10.14
N THR A 83 15.99 -4.63 10.17
CA THR A 83 17.17 -4.14 10.91
C THR A 83 16.83 -3.33 12.16
N GLY A 84 15.61 -2.81 12.29
CA GLY A 84 15.23 -1.83 13.30
C GLY A 84 15.66 -0.39 12.97
N VAL A 85 16.33 -0.19 11.84
CA VAL A 85 16.81 1.12 11.41
C VAL A 85 15.89 1.69 10.33
N TYR A 86 15.26 2.80 10.61
CA TYR A 86 14.54 3.58 9.63
C TYR A 86 15.44 4.69 9.10
N ASP A 87 15.73 4.67 7.80
CA ASP A 87 16.63 5.64 7.18
C ASP A 87 16.04 6.15 5.85
N ARG A 88 15.65 7.44 5.83
CA ARG A 88 15.14 8.13 4.64
C ARG A 88 16.24 8.77 3.79
N ASN A 89 17.49 8.74 4.24
CA ASN A 89 18.64 9.32 3.54
C ASN A 89 19.13 8.36 2.44
N ARG A 90 18.27 8.12 1.47
CA ARG A 90 18.50 7.20 0.36
C ARG A 90 17.94 7.77 -0.94
N PRO A 91 18.35 7.26 -2.12
CA PRO A 91 17.74 7.66 -3.38
C PRO A 91 16.23 7.40 -3.37
N PHE A 92 15.47 8.33 -3.95
CA PHE A 92 14.06 8.16 -4.24
C PHE A 92 13.90 7.67 -5.68
N PHE A 93 13.05 6.68 -5.88
CA PHE A 93 12.78 6.10 -7.18
C PHE A 93 11.31 6.34 -7.56
N THR A 94 11.08 6.81 -8.77
CA THR A 94 9.74 6.80 -9.39
C THR A 94 9.54 5.45 -10.04
N THR A 95 8.53 4.69 -9.59
CA THR A 95 8.28 3.32 -10.01
C THR A 95 6.94 3.16 -10.72
N ILE A 96 6.66 1.96 -11.23
CA ILE A 96 5.35 1.62 -11.81
C ILE A 96 4.27 1.37 -10.74
N SER A 97 4.63 1.40 -9.45
CA SER A 97 3.72 1.30 -8.29
C SER A 97 3.70 2.62 -7.47
N PRO A 98 3.30 3.76 -8.07
CA PRO A 98 3.58 5.10 -7.55
C PRO A 98 2.92 5.39 -6.20
N SER A 99 1.89 4.65 -5.78
CA SER A 99 1.28 4.85 -4.46
C SER A 99 2.19 4.39 -3.31
N MET A 100 3.25 3.64 -3.61
CA MET A 100 4.26 3.17 -2.66
C MET A 100 5.59 3.93 -2.78
N ASP A 101 5.71 4.88 -3.73
CA ASP A 101 6.89 5.74 -3.91
C ASP A 101 6.98 6.75 -2.78
N ILE A 102 7.45 6.31 -1.63
CA ILE A 102 7.62 7.13 -0.44
C ILE A 102 8.90 6.79 0.32
N LEU A 103 9.44 7.76 1.04
CA LEU A 103 10.55 7.57 1.98
C LEU A 103 10.15 7.87 3.44
N ILE A 104 8.94 8.42 3.66
CA ILE A 104 8.38 8.66 5.00
C ILE A 104 7.00 8.03 5.07
N SER A 105 6.87 7.00 5.89
CA SER A 105 5.64 6.25 6.08
C SER A 105 4.79 6.89 7.20
N SER A 106 3.70 7.56 6.80
CA SER A 106 2.94 8.47 7.67
C SER A 106 2.15 7.80 8.81
N ASN A 107 1.94 6.48 8.77
CA ASN A 107 1.22 5.76 9.82
C ASN A 107 2.11 4.84 10.66
N LEU A 108 3.41 4.76 10.36
CA LEU A 108 4.34 3.87 11.05
C LEU A 108 4.48 4.23 12.54
N GLU A 109 4.48 5.53 12.87
CA GLU A 109 4.54 5.99 14.26
C GLU A 109 3.41 5.41 15.13
N ARG A 110 2.21 5.19 14.55
CA ARG A 110 1.09 4.56 15.27
C ARG A 110 1.40 3.11 15.62
N MET A 111 2.04 2.37 14.73
CA MET A 111 2.49 1.00 15.01
C MET A 111 3.54 1.00 16.13
N LEU A 112 4.52 1.92 16.08
CA LEU A 112 5.53 2.07 17.14
C LEU A 112 4.89 2.33 18.48
N TYR A 113 3.92 3.26 18.55
CA TYR A 113 3.17 3.56 19.78
C TYR A 113 2.48 2.32 20.35
N PHE A 114 1.78 1.56 19.52
CA PHE A 114 1.06 0.37 20.03
C PHE A 114 1.99 -0.78 20.42
N LEU A 115 3.11 -0.97 19.73
CA LEU A 115 4.04 -2.07 20.02
C LEU A 115 5.07 -1.72 21.11
N SER A 116 5.21 -0.45 21.45
CA SER A 116 5.96 0.00 22.64
C SER A 116 5.08 0.10 23.89
N ASP A 117 3.87 -0.47 23.88
CA ASP A 117 2.90 -0.39 24.95
C ASP A 117 2.49 1.04 25.33
N GLY A 118 2.46 1.94 24.37
CA GLY A 118 2.06 3.34 24.52
C GLY A 118 3.15 4.28 25.03
N ASP A 119 4.41 3.92 24.85
CA ASP A 119 5.55 4.77 25.23
C ASP A 119 5.64 6.01 24.33
N CYS A 120 4.99 7.08 24.78
CA CYS A 120 4.96 8.36 24.05
C CYS A 120 6.34 9.03 24.00
N GLU A 121 7.17 8.87 25.03
CA GLU A 121 8.50 9.51 25.09
C GLU A 121 9.45 8.85 24.08
N LEU A 122 9.43 7.52 24.01
CA LEU A 122 10.19 6.79 23.00
C LEU A 122 9.76 7.19 21.59
N VAL A 123 8.46 7.17 21.30
CA VAL A 123 7.95 7.50 19.95
C VAL A 123 8.29 8.95 19.58
N ALA A 124 8.12 9.90 20.49
CA ALA A 124 8.48 11.30 20.25
C ALA A 124 9.98 11.46 19.95
N GLY A 125 10.83 10.78 20.72
CA GLY A 125 12.28 10.79 20.49
C GLY A 125 12.69 10.19 19.15
N LEU A 126 12.06 9.11 18.71
CA LEU A 126 12.29 8.50 17.38
C LEU A 126 11.87 9.45 16.24
N MET A 127 10.71 10.11 16.39
CA MET A 127 10.23 11.07 15.39
C MET A 127 11.10 12.34 15.35
N GLU A 128 11.62 12.79 16.48
CA GLU A 128 12.57 13.90 16.54
C GLU A 128 13.89 13.54 15.84
N GLN A 129 14.45 12.35 16.08
CA GLN A 129 15.63 11.85 15.36
C GLN A 129 15.38 11.80 13.84
N LEU A 130 14.21 11.30 13.40
CA LEU A 130 13.85 11.27 11.99
C LEU A 130 13.80 12.68 11.39
N ALA A 131 13.26 13.65 12.13
CA ALA A 131 13.17 15.04 11.67
C ALA A 131 14.57 15.69 11.55
N GLN A 132 15.45 15.47 12.52
CA GLN A 132 16.75 16.12 12.60
C GLN A 132 17.79 15.46 11.69
N THR A 133 17.82 14.11 11.63
CA THR A 133 18.88 13.36 10.97
C THR A 133 18.42 12.55 9.76
N GLY A 134 17.10 12.41 9.58
CA GLY A 134 16.53 11.54 8.57
C GLY A 134 16.57 10.04 8.92
N ARG A 135 17.01 9.69 10.15
CA ARG A 135 17.21 8.30 10.57
C ARG A 135 16.86 8.13 12.06
N TYR A 136 16.34 6.95 12.40
CA TYR A 136 16.25 6.47 13.78
C TYR A 136 16.49 4.96 13.85
N GLU A 137 16.73 4.45 15.08
CA GLU A 137 16.87 3.03 15.37
C GLU A 137 16.03 2.69 16.60
N VAL A 138 15.23 1.64 16.49
CA VAL A 138 14.40 1.19 17.61
C VAL A 138 15.20 0.24 18.52
N PRO A 139 14.88 0.18 19.83
CA PRO A 139 15.47 -0.80 20.74
C PRO A 139 15.27 -2.22 20.24
N ALA A 140 16.24 -3.10 20.50
CA ALA A 140 16.21 -4.50 20.05
C ALA A 140 14.96 -5.27 20.53
N GLU A 141 14.47 -4.98 21.74
CA GLU A 141 13.26 -5.59 22.29
C GLU A 141 12.02 -5.15 21.52
N LEU A 142 11.93 -3.87 21.14
CA LEU A 142 10.85 -3.38 20.32
C LEU A 142 10.91 -3.97 18.91
N LEU A 143 12.11 -4.11 18.32
CA LEU A 143 12.28 -4.79 17.03
C LEU A 143 11.78 -6.23 17.08
N ALA A 144 12.14 -6.98 18.12
CA ALA A 144 11.66 -8.35 18.30
C ALA A 144 10.14 -8.42 18.39
N THR A 145 9.52 -7.46 19.10
CA THR A 145 8.06 -7.34 19.20
C THR A 145 7.44 -7.03 17.83
N ILE A 146 7.99 -6.09 17.07
CA ILE A 146 7.57 -5.77 15.71
C ILE A 146 7.65 -7.01 14.83
N GLN A 147 8.79 -7.69 14.82
CA GLN A 147 9.03 -8.88 14.02
C GLN A 147 8.16 -10.08 14.42
N SER A 148 7.63 -10.13 15.63
CA SER A 148 6.64 -11.14 16.02
C SER A 148 5.31 -11.00 15.28
N VAL A 149 4.95 -9.77 14.89
CA VAL A 149 3.69 -9.42 14.23
C VAL A 149 3.87 -9.27 12.72
N PHE A 150 4.94 -8.58 12.30
CA PHE A 150 5.17 -8.21 10.92
C PHE A 150 6.30 -9.02 10.28
N GLY A 151 6.08 -9.46 9.04
CA GLY A 151 7.10 -9.88 8.09
C GLY A 151 7.26 -8.82 7.01
N CYS A 152 8.25 -8.96 6.14
CA CYS A 152 8.47 -8.02 5.04
C CYS A 152 9.21 -8.65 3.88
N GLY A 153 9.08 -8.00 2.73
CA GLY A 153 9.88 -8.21 1.54
C GLY A 153 9.71 -7.01 0.60
N TRP A 154 10.39 -7.05 -0.52
CA TRP A 154 10.28 -6.01 -1.54
C TRP A 154 10.51 -6.59 -2.94
N ALA A 155 10.08 -5.88 -3.97
CA ALA A 155 10.22 -6.25 -5.36
C ALA A 155 10.85 -5.12 -6.18
N SER A 156 11.77 -5.46 -7.07
CA SER A 156 12.24 -4.59 -8.14
C SER A 156 11.16 -4.43 -9.21
N GLU A 157 11.30 -3.44 -10.10
CA GLU A 157 10.33 -3.25 -11.19
C GLU A 157 10.25 -4.45 -12.14
N ASP A 158 11.38 -5.12 -12.41
CA ASP A 158 11.40 -6.30 -13.26
C ASP A 158 10.67 -7.49 -12.60
N GLU A 159 10.83 -7.65 -11.29
CA GLU A 159 10.11 -8.65 -10.50
C GLU A 159 8.61 -8.33 -10.43
N VAL A 160 8.23 -7.05 -10.35
CA VAL A 160 6.82 -6.62 -10.41
C VAL A 160 6.21 -6.97 -11.77
N ARG A 161 6.89 -6.65 -12.89
CA ARG A 161 6.41 -7.03 -14.23
C ARG A 161 6.32 -8.55 -14.39
N ALA A 162 7.32 -9.29 -13.92
CA ALA A 162 7.30 -10.75 -13.93
C ALA A 162 6.12 -11.32 -13.10
N ALA A 163 5.83 -10.73 -11.96
CA ALA A 163 4.70 -11.12 -11.09
C ALA A 163 3.34 -10.90 -11.76
N ILE A 164 3.14 -9.76 -12.46
CA ILE A 164 1.91 -9.52 -13.26
C ILE A 164 1.75 -10.61 -14.30
N LYS A 165 2.82 -10.90 -15.05
CA LYS A 165 2.84 -11.92 -16.10
C LYS A 165 2.57 -13.31 -15.55
N SER A 166 3.25 -13.70 -14.46
CA SER A 166 3.10 -14.99 -13.81
C SER A 166 1.68 -15.21 -13.29
N CYS A 167 1.10 -14.21 -12.63
CA CYS A 167 -0.28 -14.27 -12.14
C CYS A 167 -1.27 -14.45 -13.29
N TRP A 168 -1.08 -13.73 -14.39
CA TRP A 168 -1.90 -13.88 -15.60
C TRP A 168 -1.79 -15.28 -16.19
N ASP A 169 -0.57 -15.76 -16.42
CA ASP A 169 -0.34 -17.07 -17.05
C ASP A 169 -0.88 -18.23 -16.22
N ALA A 170 -0.78 -18.13 -14.89
CA ALA A 170 -1.22 -19.18 -13.99
C ALA A 170 -2.73 -19.16 -13.71
N ASN A 171 -3.35 -17.98 -13.66
CA ASN A 171 -4.70 -17.83 -13.11
C ASN A 171 -5.68 -17.14 -14.07
N GLY A 172 -5.22 -16.58 -15.20
CA GLY A 172 -6.04 -15.72 -16.05
C GLY A 172 -6.53 -14.45 -15.34
N TYR A 173 -5.81 -13.99 -14.31
CA TYR A 173 -6.17 -12.84 -13.50
C TYR A 173 -5.07 -11.77 -13.57
N VAL A 174 -5.44 -10.56 -14.03
CA VAL A 174 -4.51 -9.43 -14.12
C VAL A 174 -4.53 -8.67 -12.81
N ILE A 175 -3.36 -8.55 -12.20
CA ILE A 175 -3.14 -7.74 -11.01
C ILE A 175 -2.45 -6.42 -11.36
N ASP A 176 -2.70 -5.37 -10.57
CA ASP A 176 -2.01 -4.09 -10.72
C ASP A 176 -0.57 -4.15 -10.17
N PRO A 177 0.32 -3.18 -10.51
CA PRO A 177 1.71 -3.20 -10.08
C PRO A 177 1.91 -3.22 -8.55
N HIS A 178 1.03 -2.60 -7.77
CA HIS A 178 1.13 -2.63 -6.30
C HIS A 178 0.81 -4.03 -5.77
N THR A 179 -0.29 -4.62 -6.24
CA THR A 179 -0.66 -6.00 -5.91
C THR A 179 0.45 -6.97 -6.34
N ALA A 180 1.12 -6.71 -7.46
CA ALA A 180 2.21 -7.54 -7.96
C ALA A 180 3.45 -7.52 -7.06
N CYS A 181 3.77 -6.39 -6.39
CA CYS A 181 4.78 -6.38 -5.33
C CYS A 181 4.44 -7.40 -4.23
N GLY A 182 3.19 -7.40 -3.80
CA GLY A 182 2.71 -8.35 -2.78
C GLY A 182 2.72 -9.80 -3.27
N TYR A 183 2.35 -10.03 -4.54
CA TYR A 183 2.39 -11.36 -5.15
C TYR A 183 3.81 -11.93 -5.16
N HIS A 184 4.78 -11.14 -5.63
CA HIS A 184 6.21 -11.51 -5.62
C HIS A 184 6.69 -11.81 -4.19
N VAL A 185 6.41 -10.93 -3.24
CA VAL A 185 6.84 -11.10 -1.85
C VAL A 185 6.23 -12.37 -1.24
N PHE A 186 4.98 -12.68 -1.53
CA PHE A 186 4.34 -13.91 -1.07
C PHE A 186 4.98 -15.18 -1.61
N GLU A 187 5.54 -15.14 -2.80
CA GLU A 187 6.27 -16.28 -3.36
C GLU A 187 7.64 -16.47 -2.69
N GLN A 188 8.26 -15.38 -2.22
CA GLN A 188 9.60 -15.40 -1.61
C GLN A 188 9.57 -15.66 -0.09
N VAL A 189 8.54 -15.20 0.59
CA VAL A 189 8.42 -15.33 2.05
C VAL A 189 7.73 -16.66 2.40
N ALA A 190 8.40 -17.45 3.25
CA ALA A 190 7.79 -18.67 3.76
C ALA A 190 6.50 -18.36 4.54
N PRO A 191 5.46 -19.20 4.40
CA PRO A 191 4.22 -19.06 5.16
C PRO A 191 4.47 -18.98 6.67
N ALA A 192 3.74 -18.11 7.35
CA ALA A 192 3.83 -18.01 8.80
C ALA A 192 3.41 -19.31 9.48
N VAL A 193 4.13 -19.68 10.55
CA VAL A 193 3.82 -20.88 11.33
C VAL A 193 2.39 -20.80 11.85
N GLY A 194 1.61 -21.83 11.57
CA GLY A 194 0.22 -21.94 12.00
C GLY A 194 -0.79 -21.24 11.08
N ALA A 195 -0.37 -20.51 10.05
CA ALA A 195 -1.29 -19.96 9.05
C ALA A 195 -1.96 -21.08 8.24
N LYS A 196 -3.29 -21.07 8.18
CA LYS A 196 -4.10 -22.02 7.40
C LYS A 196 -4.43 -21.51 6.00
N ALA A 197 -4.42 -20.21 5.83
CA ALA A 197 -4.59 -19.55 4.54
C ALA A 197 -3.70 -18.32 4.43
N ARG A 198 -3.41 -17.92 3.20
CA ARG A 198 -2.68 -16.70 2.87
C ARG A 198 -3.57 -15.81 2.01
N VAL A 199 -3.66 -14.53 2.35
CA VAL A 199 -4.47 -13.54 1.62
C VAL A 199 -3.57 -12.41 1.15
N LEU A 200 -3.55 -12.15 -0.13
CA LEU A 200 -2.94 -10.97 -0.73
C LEU A 200 -4.00 -9.88 -0.90
N LEU A 201 -3.77 -8.71 -0.34
CA LEU A 201 -4.66 -7.57 -0.56
C LEU A 201 -4.40 -6.97 -1.94
N SER A 202 -5.46 -6.89 -2.76
CA SER A 202 -5.44 -6.20 -4.05
C SER A 202 -5.86 -4.75 -3.83
N THR A 203 -4.90 -3.84 -3.81
CA THR A 203 -5.09 -2.45 -3.36
C THR A 203 -5.46 -1.48 -4.46
N ALA A 204 -5.36 -1.89 -5.73
CA ALA A 204 -5.72 -1.07 -6.87
C ALA A 204 -6.27 -1.91 -8.03
N SER A 205 -6.78 -1.23 -9.06
CA SER A 205 -7.21 -1.86 -10.30
C SER A 205 -6.07 -1.81 -11.33
N PRO A 206 -5.83 -2.86 -12.13
CA PRO A 206 -4.88 -2.84 -13.25
C PRO A 206 -5.20 -1.73 -14.26
N TYR A 207 -6.46 -1.35 -14.37
CA TYR A 207 -6.92 -0.26 -15.25
C TYR A 207 -6.55 1.15 -14.78
N LYS A 208 -6.01 1.32 -13.57
CA LYS A 208 -5.35 2.57 -13.14
C LYS A 208 -3.91 2.70 -13.64
N PHE A 209 -3.33 1.57 -14.06
CA PHE A 209 -1.94 1.45 -14.51
C PHE A 209 -1.85 0.61 -15.79
N PRO A 210 -2.70 0.92 -16.81
CA PRO A 210 -2.90 0.02 -17.94
C PRO A 210 -1.63 -0.15 -18.77
N ARG A 211 -0.81 0.90 -18.91
CA ARG A 211 0.44 0.84 -19.66
C ARG A 211 1.44 -0.13 -19.02
N ALA A 212 1.62 -0.06 -17.70
CA ALA A 212 2.50 -0.97 -16.97
C ALA A 212 2.01 -2.43 -17.07
N CYS A 213 0.69 -2.65 -17.01
CA CYS A 213 0.12 -3.99 -17.19
C CYS A 213 0.29 -4.49 -18.63
N CYS A 214 0.06 -3.66 -19.65
CA CYS A 214 0.31 -4.01 -21.04
C CYS A 214 1.78 -4.38 -21.28
N GLU A 215 2.72 -3.57 -20.78
CA GLU A 215 4.15 -3.85 -20.86
C GLU A 215 4.51 -5.19 -20.22
N ALA A 216 4.03 -5.45 -19.01
CA ALA A 216 4.27 -6.71 -18.30
C ALA A 216 3.72 -7.93 -19.04
N LEU A 217 2.58 -7.79 -19.72
CA LEU A 217 1.96 -8.85 -20.52
C LEU A 217 2.56 -8.99 -21.93
N GLY A 218 3.50 -8.12 -22.33
CA GLY A 218 4.09 -8.11 -23.66
C GLY A 218 3.14 -7.66 -24.77
N LEU A 219 2.17 -6.81 -24.42
CA LEU A 219 1.19 -6.23 -25.35
C LEU A 219 1.71 -4.93 -25.96
N ASN A 220 1.00 -4.41 -26.97
CA ASN A 220 1.22 -3.05 -27.44
C ASN A 220 0.97 -2.05 -26.30
N VAL A 221 1.86 -1.05 -26.14
CA VAL A 221 1.77 -0.02 -25.09
C VAL A 221 1.53 1.35 -25.73
N PRO A 222 0.27 1.78 -25.89
CA PRO A 222 -0.04 3.12 -26.36
C PRO A 222 0.47 4.20 -25.41
N GLU A 223 0.68 5.41 -25.93
CA GLU A 223 1.03 6.57 -25.08
C GLU A 223 -0.17 7.05 -24.26
N ASP A 224 -1.36 6.95 -24.82
CA ASP A 224 -2.62 7.31 -24.15
C ASP A 224 -3.08 6.18 -23.23
N ASP A 225 -3.39 6.53 -21.96
CA ASP A 225 -3.81 5.56 -20.95
C ASP A 225 -5.19 4.94 -21.25
N PHE A 226 -6.09 5.68 -21.89
CA PHE A 226 -7.42 5.13 -22.26
C PHE A 226 -7.30 4.15 -23.43
N GLU A 227 -6.39 4.41 -24.38
CA GLU A 227 -6.07 3.43 -25.43
C GLU A 227 -5.42 2.17 -24.83
N ALA A 228 -4.50 2.35 -23.86
CA ALA A 228 -3.89 1.22 -23.16
C ALA A 228 -4.93 0.41 -22.35
N MET A 229 -5.95 1.06 -21.74
CA MET A 229 -7.07 0.36 -21.12
C MET A 229 -7.78 -0.53 -22.13
N ARG A 230 -8.10 -0.03 -23.33
CA ARG A 230 -8.77 -0.80 -24.39
C ARG A 230 -7.93 -1.99 -24.88
N VAL A 231 -6.62 -1.81 -25.00
CA VAL A 231 -5.69 -2.91 -25.32
C VAL A 231 -5.73 -3.98 -24.23
N LEU A 232 -5.70 -3.58 -22.98
CA LEU A 232 -5.75 -4.50 -21.84
C LEU A 232 -7.09 -5.26 -21.79
N GLU A 233 -8.23 -4.57 -21.96
CA GLU A 233 -9.57 -5.18 -22.04
C GLU A 233 -9.65 -6.28 -23.10
N GLN A 234 -9.20 -5.96 -24.31
CA GLN A 234 -9.23 -6.89 -25.44
C GLN A 234 -8.36 -8.12 -25.21
N ALA A 235 -7.15 -7.91 -24.65
CA ALA A 235 -6.20 -9.00 -24.42
C ALA A 235 -6.61 -9.92 -23.28
N THR A 236 -7.29 -9.40 -22.27
CA THR A 236 -7.64 -10.13 -21.04
C THR A 236 -9.10 -10.56 -20.99
N ASN A 237 -9.92 -10.08 -21.92
CA ASN A 237 -11.38 -10.28 -21.91
C ASN A 237 -12.03 -9.84 -20.59
N THR A 238 -11.52 -8.76 -20.00
CA THR A 238 -12.07 -8.11 -18.79
C THR A 238 -12.54 -6.70 -19.14
N VAL A 239 -13.21 -6.02 -18.22
CA VAL A 239 -13.79 -4.69 -18.46
C VAL A 239 -13.26 -3.71 -17.45
N ALA A 240 -12.82 -2.52 -17.93
CA ALA A 240 -12.41 -1.43 -17.06
C ALA A 240 -13.59 -0.96 -16.18
N PRO A 241 -13.35 -0.61 -14.92
CA PRO A 241 -14.39 0.01 -14.10
C PRO A 241 -14.94 1.27 -14.77
N ALA A 242 -16.27 1.39 -14.84
CA ALA A 242 -16.94 2.51 -15.52
C ALA A 242 -16.44 3.87 -15.01
N GLN A 243 -16.14 3.96 -13.69
CA GLN A 243 -15.62 5.18 -13.07
C GLN A 243 -14.26 5.63 -13.63
N LEU A 244 -13.45 4.69 -14.15
CA LEU A 244 -12.18 5.00 -14.79
C LEU A 244 -12.38 5.31 -16.29
N ALA A 245 -13.12 4.45 -17.01
CA ALA A 245 -13.35 4.62 -18.44
C ALA A 245 -14.08 5.94 -18.77
N GLU A 246 -15.06 6.35 -17.96
CA GLU A 246 -15.80 7.61 -18.12
C GLU A 246 -14.94 8.86 -17.99
N LEU A 247 -13.74 8.78 -17.37
CA LEU A 247 -12.86 9.94 -17.22
C LEU A 247 -12.41 10.52 -18.56
N GLU A 248 -12.29 9.67 -19.59
CA GLU A 248 -11.92 10.11 -20.94
C GLU A 248 -12.85 11.21 -21.50
N SER A 249 -14.14 11.12 -21.19
CA SER A 249 -15.14 12.07 -21.67
C SER A 249 -15.43 13.24 -20.71
N LYS A 250 -14.84 13.23 -19.50
CA LYS A 250 -15.10 14.28 -18.51
C LYS A 250 -14.20 15.48 -18.71
N PRO A 251 -14.73 16.70 -18.53
CA PRO A 251 -13.91 17.91 -18.63
C PRO A 251 -12.89 17.98 -17.49
N VAL A 252 -11.70 18.43 -17.80
CA VAL A 252 -10.71 18.82 -16.78
C VAL A 252 -11.25 20.01 -16.02
N ARG A 253 -11.40 19.88 -14.69
CA ARG A 253 -12.02 20.91 -13.84
C ARG A 253 -11.02 21.83 -13.17
N PHE A 254 -9.78 21.39 -12.99
CA PHE A 254 -8.74 22.10 -12.26
C PHE A 254 -7.52 22.19 -13.17
N GLU A 255 -7.21 23.43 -13.59
CA GLU A 255 -6.12 23.74 -14.52
C GLU A 255 -5.07 24.65 -13.85
N ASP A 256 -5.35 25.08 -12.61
CA ASP A 256 -4.46 25.97 -11.89
C ASP A 256 -3.13 25.28 -11.56
N VAL A 257 -2.04 25.98 -11.81
CA VAL A 257 -0.67 25.58 -11.47
C VAL A 257 -0.04 26.69 -10.66
N CYS A 258 0.69 26.34 -9.60
CA CYS A 258 1.48 27.28 -8.81
C CYS A 258 2.81 26.66 -8.39
N ASP A 259 3.81 27.49 -8.11
CA ASP A 259 5.05 27.06 -7.53
C ASP A 259 4.87 26.69 -6.05
N VAL A 260 5.82 25.91 -5.49
CA VAL A 260 5.72 25.39 -4.11
C VAL A 260 5.63 26.51 -3.06
N ASP A 261 6.36 27.57 -3.26
CA ASP A 261 6.37 28.77 -2.39
C ASP A 261 5.10 29.60 -2.49
N GLU A 262 4.33 29.46 -3.57
CA GLU A 262 3.03 30.12 -3.78
C GLU A 262 1.83 29.35 -3.23
N MET A 263 2.00 28.07 -2.82
CA MET A 263 0.91 27.20 -2.38
C MET A 263 0.07 27.81 -1.25
N ALA A 264 0.69 28.45 -0.27
CA ALA A 264 -0.02 29.07 0.85
C ALA A 264 -0.97 30.20 0.37
N SER A 265 -0.46 31.12 -0.47
CA SER A 265 -1.23 32.22 -1.02
C SER A 265 -2.34 31.75 -1.97
N TYR A 266 -2.09 30.70 -2.73
CA TYR A 266 -3.10 30.06 -3.58
C TYR A 266 -4.26 29.50 -2.73
N VAL A 267 -3.97 28.75 -1.66
CA VAL A 267 -4.99 28.19 -0.76
C VAL A 267 -5.81 29.28 -0.08
N GLU A 268 -5.17 30.34 0.41
CA GLU A 268 -5.88 31.49 1.01
C GLU A 268 -6.83 32.16 0.01
N SER A 269 -6.37 32.37 -1.22
CA SER A 269 -7.15 32.97 -2.27
C SER A 269 -8.33 32.09 -2.69
N ALA A 270 -8.13 30.79 -2.79
CA ALA A 270 -9.19 29.82 -3.08
C ALA A 270 -10.24 29.80 -1.95
N ALA A 271 -9.81 29.80 -0.69
CA ALA A 271 -10.69 29.82 0.47
C ALA A 271 -11.55 31.10 0.52
N LYS A 272 -10.98 32.26 0.18
CA LYS A 272 -11.72 33.52 0.10
C LYS A 272 -12.79 33.49 -1.00
N ARG A 273 -12.48 32.96 -2.20
CA ARG A 273 -13.45 32.79 -3.30
C ARG A 273 -14.62 31.89 -2.89
N MET A 274 -14.35 30.81 -2.14
CA MET A 274 -15.41 29.90 -1.68
C MET A 274 -16.29 30.46 -0.56
N SER A 275 -15.83 31.47 0.19
CA SER A 275 -16.60 32.11 1.26
C SER A 275 -17.54 33.21 0.76
N THR A 276 -17.37 33.66 -0.48
CA THR A 276 -18.17 34.73 -1.10
C THR A 276 -19.30 34.20 -2.01
N ASN A 277 -19.39 32.93 -2.21
CA ASN A 277 -20.49 32.20 -2.87
C ASN A 277 -21.26 31.36 -1.82
#